data_42e73a7f911273b84134983e3330379b
#
_entry.id   42e73a7f911273b84134983e3330379b
#
_cell.length_a   1.000
_cell.length_b   1.000
_cell.length_c   1.000
_cell.angle_alpha   90.00
_cell.angle_beta   90.00
_cell.angle_gamma   90.00
#
_symmetry.space_group_name_H-M   'P 1'
#
loop_
_entity.id
_entity.type
_entity.pdbx_description
1 polymer ?
#
loop_
_entity_poly.entity_id
_entity_poly.type
_entity_poly.pdbx_seq_one_letter_code
_entity_poly.pdbx_strand_id
1 'polypeptide(L)'
;GYVVIKLPLPPGTLLDLWKDNERFKAGYLNKFPGYYFSGDGGFKDDDDYIFITGRVDDVINVAGHRLSTAEMEEIVASHHSVAECAVIGINDELKGQIPLALVVAKSGEDIEYFQLQHEVVHLVREQKWNSLKTNGNSFLL
;
A
#
# COMPACT_ATOMS: atom_id res chain seq x y z
N GLY A 1 1.42 -6.25 11.60
CA GLY A 1 0.36 -5.79 12.51
C GLY A 1 -0.05 -4.35 12.25
N TYR A 2 -0.92 -3.80 13.08
CA TYR A 2 -1.28 -2.38 13.03
C TYR A 2 -0.27 -1.54 13.80
N VAL A 3 0.05 -0.36 13.28
CA VAL A 3 0.86 0.64 13.98
C VAL A 3 -0.05 1.47 14.86
N VAL A 4 0.19 1.44 16.17
CA VAL A 4 -0.57 2.19 17.17
C VAL A 4 0.37 2.91 18.13
N ILE A 5 -0.02 4.09 18.60
CA ILE A 5 0.76 4.90 19.53
C ILE A 5 0.04 4.95 20.86
N LYS A 6 0.72 4.56 21.94
CA LYS A 6 0.13 4.58 23.29
C LYS A 6 -0.19 6.01 23.73
N LEU A 7 -1.40 6.19 24.27
CA LEU A 7 -1.82 7.48 24.85
C LEU A 7 -1.16 7.73 26.22
N PRO A 8 -0.90 9.00 26.61
CA PRO A 8 -1.19 10.23 25.87
C PRO A 8 -0.22 10.44 24.71
N LEU A 9 -0.70 11.08 23.64
CA LEU A 9 0.15 11.44 22.51
C LEU A 9 1.19 12.51 22.91
N PRO A 10 2.38 12.50 22.31
CA PRO A 10 3.38 13.55 22.54
C PRO A 10 2.90 14.90 22.01
N PRO A 11 3.46 16.03 22.54
CA PRO A 11 3.16 17.36 22.04
C PRO A 11 3.42 17.50 20.53
N GLY A 12 2.55 18.24 19.85
CA GLY A 12 2.67 18.47 18.39
C GLY A 12 1.97 17.45 17.50
N THR A 13 1.34 16.42 18.09
CA THR A 13 0.50 15.47 17.36
C THR A 13 -0.90 16.02 17.07
N LEU A 14 -1.66 15.32 16.22
CA LEU A 14 -3.04 15.67 15.89
C LEU A 14 -3.91 15.64 17.15
N LEU A 15 -4.52 16.78 17.49
CA LEU A 15 -5.36 16.93 18.67
C LEU A 15 -6.85 16.69 18.38
N ASP A 16 -7.30 17.05 17.18
CA ASP A 16 -8.70 16.98 16.77
C ASP A 16 -8.87 17.24 15.28
N LEU A 17 -10.05 16.94 14.72
CA LEU A 17 -10.46 17.38 13.39
C LEU A 17 -11.31 18.65 13.52
N TRP A 18 -11.10 19.60 12.61
CA TRP A 18 -11.80 20.87 12.62
C TRP A 18 -13.32 20.68 12.64
N LYS A 19 -13.96 21.11 13.74
CA LYS A 19 -15.40 21.00 13.98
C LYS A 19 -15.99 19.58 13.92
N ASP A 20 -15.17 18.52 14.07
CA ASP A 20 -15.63 17.13 13.94
C ASP A 20 -14.87 16.18 14.91
N ASN A 21 -15.00 16.44 16.21
CA ASN A 21 -14.38 15.65 17.27
C ASN A 21 -14.87 14.18 17.26
N GLU A 22 -16.12 13.94 16.92
CA GLU A 22 -16.66 12.57 16.88
C GLU A 22 -16.01 11.73 15.77
N ARG A 23 -15.76 12.33 14.61
CA ARG A 23 -15.01 11.68 13.54
C ARG A 23 -13.55 11.43 13.92
N PHE A 24 -12.93 12.37 14.66
CA PHE A 24 -11.59 12.17 15.21
C PHE A 24 -11.55 10.95 16.11
N LYS A 25 -12.45 10.85 17.09
CA LYS A 25 -12.52 9.71 18.01
C LYS A 25 -12.80 8.41 17.26
N ALA A 26 -13.77 8.41 16.36
CA ALA A 26 -14.15 7.23 15.57
C ALA A 26 -13.00 6.72 14.70
N GLY A 27 -12.26 7.60 14.04
CA GLY A 27 -11.18 7.25 13.12
C GLY A 27 -9.88 6.83 13.82
N TYR A 28 -9.55 7.48 14.94
CA TYR A 28 -8.21 7.35 15.51
C TYR A 28 -8.16 6.75 16.92
N LEU A 29 -9.23 6.84 17.74
CA LEU A 29 -9.17 6.44 19.15
C LEU A 29 -10.04 5.25 19.51
N ASN A 30 -11.14 5.00 18.80
CA ASN A 30 -12.11 3.99 19.21
C ASN A 30 -11.69 2.56 18.83
N LYS A 31 -10.87 2.39 17.77
CA LYS A 31 -10.48 1.06 17.26
C LYS A 31 -9.63 0.29 18.26
N PHE A 32 -8.73 0.98 18.97
CA PHE A 32 -7.84 0.39 19.98
C PHE A 32 -7.88 1.24 21.25
N PRO A 33 -8.70 0.90 22.26
CA PRO A 33 -8.81 1.68 23.49
C PRO A 33 -7.45 1.90 24.17
N GLY A 34 -7.11 3.14 24.49
CA GLY A 34 -5.83 3.53 25.10
C GLY A 34 -4.70 3.78 24.10
N TYR A 35 -4.98 3.67 22.80
CA TYR A 35 -4.01 3.90 21.74
C TYR A 35 -4.61 4.80 20.63
N TYR A 36 -3.73 5.57 20.01
CA TYR A 36 -4.01 6.26 18.75
C TYR A 36 -3.70 5.33 17.59
N PHE A 37 -4.65 5.12 16.69
CA PHE A 37 -4.51 4.32 15.48
C PHE A 37 -4.03 5.20 14.33
N SER A 38 -2.80 4.97 13.83
CA SER A 38 -2.22 5.78 12.74
C SER A 38 -2.85 5.50 11.37
N GLY A 39 -3.46 4.34 11.21
CA GLY A 39 -3.94 3.86 9.92
C GLY A 39 -2.89 3.10 9.11
N ASP A 40 -1.71 2.90 9.69
CA ASP A 40 -0.61 2.22 9.02
C ASP A 40 -0.46 0.78 9.49
N GLY A 41 0.04 -0.07 8.60
CA GLY A 41 0.52 -1.40 8.88
C GLY A 41 2.03 -1.43 9.04
N GLY A 42 2.53 -2.40 9.79
CA GLY A 42 3.96 -2.59 9.97
C GLY A 42 4.31 -3.87 10.68
N PHE A 43 5.59 -4.16 10.78
CA PHE A 43 6.14 -5.23 11.60
C PHE A 43 7.38 -4.74 12.35
N LYS A 44 7.69 -5.44 13.41
CA LYS A 44 8.89 -5.24 14.21
C LYS A 44 9.77 -6.47 14.04
N ASP A 45 11.06 -6.29 13.78
CA ASP A 45 12.02 -7.39 13.71
C ASP A 45 12.56 -7.80 15.09
N ASP A 46 13.45 -8.77 15.09
CA ASP A 46 14.04 -9.31 16.32
C ASP A 46 15.01 -8.31 17.01
N ASP A 47 15.48 -7.29 16.28
CA ASP A 47 16.35 -6.22 16.77
C ASP A 47 15.56 -4.97 17.21
N ASP A 48 14.22 -5.06 17.29
CA ASP A 48 13.31 -3.98 17.69
C ASP A 48 13.13 -2.84 16.67
N TYR A 49 13.61 -2.98 15.43
CA TYR A 49 13.34 -2.03 14.37
C TYR A 49 11.89 -2.17 13.86
N ILE A 50 11.27 -1.03 13.60
CA ILE A 50 9.89 -0.95 13.08
C ILE A 50 9.92 -0.62 11.59
N PHE A 51 9.30 -1.48 10.80
CA PHE A 51 9.14 -1.32 9.36
C PHE A 51 7.69 -1.01 9.04
N ILE A 52 7.43 0.12 8.40
CA ILE A 52 6.09 0.51 7.94
C ILE A 52 5.86 -0.09 6.56
N THR A 53 4.77 -0.85 6.41
CA THR A 53 4.43 -1.56 5.16
C THR A 53 3.37 -0.83 4.32
N GLY A 54 2.93 0.32 4.77
CA GLY A 54 1.93 1.15 4.10
C GLY A 54 0.64 1.29 4.89
N ARG A 55 -0.38 1.89 4.26
CA ARG A 55 -1.70 2.10 4.86
C ARG A 55 -2.48 0.78 4.90
N VAL A 56 -3.23 0.56 5.97
CA VAL A 56 -4.07 -0.65 6.10
C VAL A 56 -5.39 -0.57 5.33
N ASP A 57 -5.75 0.63 4.91
CA ASP A 57 -6.91 0.97 4.10
C ASP A 57 -6.58 1.05 2.59
N ASP A 58 -5.31 1.24 2.22
CA ASP A 58 -4.82 1.26 0.84
C ASP A 58 -4.52 -0.17 0.35
N VAL A 59 -5.57 -0.99 0.29
CA VAL A 59 -5.48 -2.39 -0.11
C VAL A 59 -6.49 -2.67 -1.21
N ILE A 60 -6.00 -3.26 -2.30
CA ILE A 60 -6.82 -3.71 -3.42
C ILE A 60 -7.18 -5.18 -3.21
N ASN A 61 -8.47 -5.52 -3.27
CA ASN A 61 -8.94 -6.88 -3.11
C ASN A 61 -9.19 -7.53 -4.48
N VAL A 62 -8.21 -8.29 -4.96
CA VAL A 62 -8.27 -8.99 -6.26
C VAL A 62 -8.59 -10.46 -6.03
N ALA A 63 -9.79 -10.89 -6.38
CA ALA A 63 -10.23 -12.29 -6.24
C ALA A 63 -9.95 -12.88 -4.84
N GLY A 64 -10.15 -12.09 -3.77
CA GLY A 64 -9.90 -12.48 -2.39
C GLY A 64 -8.45 -12.27 -1.89
N HIS A 65 -7.53 -11.89 -2.76
CA HIS A 65 -6.16 -11.54 -2.38
C HIS A 65 -6.06 -10.05 -2.05
N ARG A 66 -5.44 -9.73 -0.92
CA ARG A 66 -5.19 -8.36 -0.50
C ARG A 66 -3.81 -7.91 -1.00
N LEU A 67 -3.79 -6.93 -1.89
CA LEU A 67 -2.58 -6.35 -2.46
C LEU A 67 -2.37 -4.94 -1.93
N SER A 68 -1.20 -4.65 -1.37
CA SER A 68 -0.84 -3.30 -0.94
C SER A 68 -0.56 -2.42 -2.16
N THR A 69 -1.17 -1.24 -2.23
CA THR A 69 -0.86 -0.25 -3.27
C THR A 69 0.58 0.21 -3.15
N ALA A 70 1.08 0.45 -1.94
CA ALA A 70 2.45 0.89 -1.69
C ALA A 70 3.50 -0.11 -2.21
N GLU A 71 3.31 -1.41 -1.98
CA GLU A 71 4.21 -2.43 -2.53
C GLU A 71 4.19 -2.47 -4.06
N MET A 72 3.02 -2.27 -4.67
CA MET A 72 2.90 -2.19 -6.12
C MET A 72 3.56 -0.94 -6.68
N GLU A 73 3.37 0.20 -6.02
CA GLU A 73 4.01 1.46 -6.37
C GLU A 73 5.54 1.36 -6.29
N GLU A 74 6.09 0.72 -5.25
CA GLU A 74 7.52 0.47 -5.12
C GLU A 74 8.06 -0.35 -6.30
N ILE A 75 7.35 -1.42 -6.69
CA ILE A 75 7.72 -2.24 -7.84
C ILE A 75 7.67 -1.41 -9.13
N VAL A 76 6.60 -0.68 -9.37
CA VAL A 76 6.43 0.15 -10.58
C VAL A 76 7.49 1.25 -10.63
N ALA A 77 7.76 1.93 -9.52
CA ALA A 77 8.77 2.98 -9.41
C ALA A 77 10.21 2.46 -9.58
N SER A 78 10.46 1.17 -9.40
CA SER A 78 11.79 0.57 -9.64
C SER A 78 12.14 0.49 -11.14
N HIS A 79 11.18 0.67 -12.03
CA HIS A 79 11.42 0.69 -13.47
C HIS A 79 12.21 1.95 -13.88
N HIS A 80 13.28 1.77 -14.66
CA HIS A 80 14.23 2.84 -14.99
C HIS A 80 13.59 4.06 -15.67
N SER A 81 12.56 3.85 -16.48
CA SER A 81 11.85 4.91 -17.23
C SER A 81 10.67 5.54 -16.46
N VAL A 82 10.38 5.11 -15.23
CA VAL A 82 9.30 5.67 -14.41
C VAL A 82 9.83 6.79 -13.54
N ALA A 83 9.23 7.98 -13.64
CA ALA A 83 9.53 9.12 -12.78
C ALA A 83 8.65 9.11 -11.52
N GLU A 84 7.33 8.91 -11.70
CA GLU A 84 6.34 8.88 -10.64
C GLU A 84 5.27 7.84 -10.98
N CYS A 85 4.66 7.27 -9.96
CA CYS A 85 3.51 6.39 -10.14
C CYS A 85 2.54 6.48 -8.96
N ALA A 86 1.30 6.07 -9.22
CA ALA A 86 0.29 5.81 -8.21
C ALA A 86 -0.50 4.57 -8.60
N VAL A 87 -0.87 3.74 -7.63
CA VAL A 87 -1.66 2.53 -7.87
C VAL A 87 -2.99 2.63 -7.13
N ILE A 88 -4.08 2.45 -7.85
CA ILE A 88 -5.44 2.46 -7.29
C ILE A 88 -6.19 1.16 -7.63
N GLY A 89 -7.16 0.79 -6.80
CA GLY A 89 -8.09 -0.29 -7.10
C GLY A 89 -9.27 0.23 -7.93
N ILE A 90 -9.54 -0.40 -9.05
CA ILE A 90 -10.76 -0.16 -9.84
C ILE A 90 -11.67 -1.37 -9.79
N ASN A 91 -12.99 -1.15 -9.86
CA ASN A 91 -13.97 -2.24 -9.80
C ASN A 91 -13.86 -3.15 -11.02
N ASP A 92 -13.95 -4.46 -10.79
CA ASP A 92 -13.99 -5.52 -11.79
C ASP A 92 -15.12 -6.50 -11.45
N GLU A 93 -15.94 -6.86 -12.42
CA GLU A 93 -17.14 -7.70 -12.19
C GLU A 93 -16.81 -9.12 -11.73
N LEU A 94 -15.66 -9.66 -12.12
CA LEU A 94 -15.26 -11.04 -11.81
C LEU A 94 -14.33 -11.12 -10.59
N LYS A 95 -13.43 -10.15 -10.45
CA LYS A 95 -12.35 -10.18 -9.44
C LYS A 95 -12.62 -9.27 -8.24
N GLY A 96 -13.75 -8.54 -8.25
CA GLY A 96 -14.08 -7.50 -7.28
C GLY A 96 -13.33 -6.22 -7.54
N GLN A 97 -12.00 -6.26 -7.50
CA GLN A 97 -11.12 -5.14 -7.89
C GLN A 97 -9.95 -5.63 -8.73
N ILE A 98 -9.40 -4.73 -9.55
CA ILE A 98 -8.11 -4.90 -10.22
C ILE A 98 -7.23 -3.66 -9.99
N PRO A 99 -5.90 -3.81 -9.94
CA PRO A 99 -5.01 -2.68 -9.82
C PRO A 99 -4.89 -1.92 -11.15
N LEU A 100 -4.94 -0.59 -11.06
CA LEU A 100 -4.62 0.33 -12.14
C LEU A 100 -3.43 1.17 -11.69
N ALA A 101 -2.31 1.08 -12.43
CA ALA A 101 -1.15 1.93 -12.23
C ALA A 101 -1.23 3.15 -13.15
N LEU A 102 -1.15 4.33 -12.57
CA LEU A 102 -0.94 5.60 -13.26
C LEU A 102 0.55 5.90 -13.22
N VAL A 103 1.17 6.09 -14.38
CA VAL A 103 2.62 6.20 -14.50
C VAL A 103 3.00 7.47 -15.27
N VAL A 104 3.99 8.20 -14.75
CA VAL A 104 4.66 9.30 -15.44
C VAL A 104 6.03 8.82 -15.87
N ALA A 105 6.31 8.86 -17.18
CA ALA A 105 7.63 8.51 -17.70
C ALA A 105 8.64 9.62 -17.43
N LYS A 106 9.92 9.25 -17.28
CA LYS A 106 11.02 10.23 -17.14
C LYS A 106 11.17 11.04 -18.43
N SER A 107 11.45 12.34 -18.26
CA SER A 107 11.73 13.22 -19.40
C SER A 107 13.01 12.78 -20.12
N GLY A 108 12.93 12.74 -21.46
CA GLY A 108 14.06 12.38 -22.32
C GLY A 108 14.25 10.88 -22.56
N GLU A 109 13.40 10.04 -21.98
CA GLU A 109 13.32 8.60 -22.33
C GLU A 109 12.44 8.45 -23.57
N ASP A 110 12.98 7.82 -24.62
CA ASP A 110 12.24 7.50 -25.85
C ASP A 110 11.68 6.08 -25.73
N ILE A 111 10.72 5.92 -24.79
CA ILE A 111 10.04 4.64 -24.58
C ILE A 111 8.61 4.70 -25.11
N GLU A 112 8.28 3.79 -25.99
CA GLU A 112 6.91 3.62 -26.51
C GLU A 112 5.95 3.26 -25.36
N TYR A 113 4.77 3.87 -25.32
CA TYR A 113 3.75 3.65 -24.29
C TYR A 113 3.43 2.17 -24.07
N PHE A 114 3.23 1.42 -25.15
CA PHE A 114 2.92 -0.02 -25.06
C PHE A 114 4.09 -0.85 -24.53
N GLN A 115 5.32 -0.45 -24.83
CA GLN A 115 6.52 -1.10 -24.31
C GLN A 115 6.60 -0.89 -22.80
N LEU A 116 6.49 0.35 -22.32
CA LEU A 116 6.50 0.68 -20.89
C LEU A 116 5.41 -0.08 -20.14
N GLN A 117 4.18 -0.09 -20.68
CA GLN A 117 3.07 -0.83 -20.10
C GLN A 117 3.38 -2.31 -19.97
N HIS A 118 3.92 -2.94 -21.01
CA HIS A 118 4.27 -4.37 -21.00
C HIS A 118 5.35 -4.68 -19.98
N GLU A 119 6.41 -3.87 -19.93
CA GLU A 119 7.54 -4.03 -19.02
C GLU A 119 7.11 -3.88 -17.56
N VAL A 120 6.32 -2.85 -17.23
CA VAL A 120 5.79 -2.62 -15.89
C VAL A 120 4.86 -3.76 -15.43
N VAL A 121 3.95 -4.22 -16.29
CA VAL A 121 3.07 -5.35 -15.98
C VAL A 121 3.87 -6.63 -15.74
N HIS A 122 4.90 -6.88 -16.54
CA HIS A 122 5.78 -8.03 -16.38
C HIS A 122 6.54 -7.97 -15.07
N LEU A 123 7.12 -6.82 -14.74
CA LEU A 123 7.85 -6.56 -13.50
C LEU A 123 7.00 -6.81 -12.25
N VAL A 124 5.78 -6.28 -12.22
CA VAL A 124 4.84 -6.50 -11.11
C VAL A 124 4.48 -7.98 -10.98
N ARG A 125 4.21 -8.68 -12.08
CA ARG A 125 3.89 -10.11 -12.06
C ARG A 125 5.04 -10.96 -11.54
N GLU A 126 6.26 -10.73 -11.99
CA GLU A 126 7.43 -11.49 -11.55
C GLU A 126 7.73 -11.29 -10.06
N GLN A 127 7.75 -10.05 -9.60
CA GLN A 127 8.08 -9.77 -8.20
C GLN A 127 6.99 -10.26 -7.24
N LYS A 128 5.71 -10.06 -7.59
CA LYS A 128 4.60 -10.58 -6.77
C LYS A 128 4.55 -12.11 -6.80
N TRP A 129 4.79 -12.75 -7.93
CA TRP A 129 4.88 -14.20 -8.01
C TRP A 129 6.02 -14.78 -7.15
N ASN A 130 7.17 -14.13 -7.15
CA ASN A 130 8.30 -14.54 -6.33
C ASN A 130 8.03 -14.35 -4.82
N SER A 131 7.40 -13.25 -4.42
CA SER A 131 7.03 -13.02 -3.02
C SER A 131 5.98 -14.01 -2.51
N LEU A 132 5.05 -14.45 -3.35
CA LEU A 132 4.05 -15.48 -3.01
C LEU A 132 4.70 -16.86 -2.84
N LYS A 133 5.71 -17.20 -3.64
CA LYS A 133 6.47 -18.46 -3.50
C LYS A 133 7.29 -18.52 -2.22
N THR A 134 7.94 -17.42 -1.83
CA THR A 134 8.76 -17.35 -0.61
C THR A 134 7.92 -17.43 0.67
N ASN A 135 6.67 -16.99 0.64
CA ASN A 135 5.75 -17.05 1.78
C ASN A 135 4.97 -18.38 1.91
N GLY A 136 5.34 -19.42 1.17
CA GLY A 136 4.79 -20.76 1.32
C GLY A 136 3.35 -20.96 0.81
N ASN A 137 2.78 -19.98 0.15
CA ASN A 137 1.46 -20.06 -0.46
C ASN A 137 1.60 -20.51 -1.93
N SER A 138 1.59 -21.84 -2.15
CA SER A 138 1.41 -22.40 -3.48
C SER A 138 -0.04 -22.19 -3.93
N PHE A 139 -0.29 -21.24 -4.81
CA PHE A 139 -1.55 -21.12 -5.50
C PHE A 139 -1.49 -21.87 -6.82
N LEU A 140 -2.34 -22.89 -6.96
CA LEU A 140 -2.73 -23.47 -8.24
C LEU A 140 -3.61 -22.43 -8.97
N LEU A 141 -3.25 -22.15 -10.21
CA LEU A 141 -4.09 -21.44 -11.18
C LEU A 141 -5.29 -22.29 -11.58
#